data_bfdb2a68137b70e500f93457bacb0a5d
#
_entry.id   bfdb2a68137b70e500f93457bacb0a5d
#
_cell.length_a   1.000
_cell.length_b   1.000
_cell.length_c   1.000
_cell.angle_alpha   90.00
_cell.angle_beta   90.00
_cell.angle_gamma   90.00
#
_symmetry.space_group_name_H-M   'P 1'
#
loop_
_entity.id
_entity.type
_entity.pdbx_description
1 polymer ?
#
loop_
_entity_poly.entity_id
_entity_poly.type
_entity_poly.pdbx_seq_one_letter_code
_entity_poly.pdbx_strand_id
1 'polypeptide(L)'
;LTLRSDNGDKIFVKTASLGGGEIIISEMDGIETYIDGKFYYLLVRAATEKVSEVHTMLSCPFTTVDGGNGESLITARSREPLNSKLVAELRHKEGVVYARCINPVYDIIPVENPQMPFTTAKEMFDYVKEKKIPVWQAALDYERAISGCSDSDLMKIAESLWDLSVYSAEQGYAVTSFDGNTSPHALQTKNRYENGPIVSLGVADKASADALSIMEYAAAHGVIACMPTGGSSGIPVPSIRYSAEALKKSKEDCLKALLVAGIVGIFYYPTHYHGAWGCQAEIGVSISMTAGALASLLTDDPDVIERAAVLGAQSVLGQICDPVDGCSQVPCFIRNMTAVPTAIICANAALAGCETLLGLDKMSETVLRVGLKLKEYGINDLGVCYCKVQRDAAIAAKERVGEDRE
;
A
#
# COMPACT_ATOMS: atom_id res chain seq x y z
N LEU A 1 2.86 19.69 9.12
CA LEU A 1 1.45 19.87 8.75
C LEU A 1 0.70 20.66 9.82
N THR A 2 -0.24 21.46 9.39
CA THR A 2 -1.22 22.09 10.29
C THR A 2 -2.59 21.53 9.96
N LEU A 3 -3.14 20.73 10.87
CA LEU A 3 -4.50 20.24 10.77
C LEU A 3 -5.46 21.28 11.36
N ARG A 4 -6.60 21.48 10.71
CA ARG A 4 -7.67 22.34 11.20
C ARG A 4 -8.94 21.52 11.33
N SER A 5 -9.60 21.62 12.47
CA SER A 5 -10.92 21.02 12.65
C SER A 5 -12.02 22.00 12.22
N ASP A 6 -13.23 21.47 12.01
CA ASP A 6 -14.40 22.28 11.59
C ASP A 6 -14.78 23.35 12.62
N ASN A 7 -14.43 23.15 13.91
CA ASN A 7 -14.64 24.14 14.99
C ASN A 7 -13.49 25.15 15.12
N GLY A 8 -12.50 25.11 14.21
CA GLY A 8 -11.41 26.06 14.15
C GLY A 8 -10.17 25.72 14.98
N ASP A 9 -10.17 24.60 15.70
CA ASP A 9 -8.97 24.14 16.42
C ASP A 9 -7.84 23.84 15.45
N LYS A 10 -6.62 24.19 15.84
CA LYS A 10 -5.41 23.91 15.08
C LYS A 10 -4.55 22.89 15.82
N ILE A 11 -4.00 21.94 15.09
CA ILE A 11 -3.03 20.96 15.56
C ILE A 11 -1.81 21.05 14.67
N PHE A 12 -0.65 21.21 15.26
CA PHE A 12 0.62 21.16 14.53
C PHE A 12 1.20 19.75 14.66
N VAL A 13 1.42 19.08 13.53
CA VAL A 13 2.00 17.74 13.51
C VAL A 13 3.24 17.70 12.63
N LYS A 14 4.26 16.99 13.10
CA LYS A 14 5.42 16.61 12.30
C LYS A 14 5.29 15.14 11.92
N THR A 15 5.39 14.87 10.65
CA THR A 15 5.28 13.52 10.11
C THR A 15 6.58 13.10 9.46
N ALA A 16 6.84 11.81 9.45
CA ALA A 16 7.91 11.20 8.68
C ALA A 16 7.32 10.08 7.82
N SER A 17 7.78 9.99 6.58
CA SER A 17 7.44 8.86 5.71
C SER A 17 8.36 7.69 6.02
N LEU A 18 7.78 6.49 6.13
CA LEU A 18 8.51 5.24 6.24
C LEU A 18 8.68 4.54 4.88
N GLY A 19 8.13 5.14 3.81
CA GLY A 19 8.07 4.55 2.47
C GLY A 19 6.77 3.78 2.23
N GLY A 20 6.51 3.44 0.95
CA GLY A 20 5.34 2.64 0.57
C GLY A 20 3.96 3.28 0.83
N GLY A 21 3.92 4.55 1.23
CA GLY A 21 2.70 5.23 1.66
C GLY A 21 2.51 5.25 3.18
N GLU A 22 3.34 4.52 3.94
CA GLU A 22 3.28 4.52 5.40
C GLU A 22 3.89 5.81 5.97
N ILE A 23 3.18 6.42 6.92
CA ILE A 23 3.62 7.61 7.63
C ILE A 23 3.52 7.41 9.15
N ILE A 24 4.39 8.08 9.88
CA ILE A 24 4.28 8.24 11.34
C ILE A 24 4.10 9.70 11.70
N ILE A 25 3.43 9.95 12.83
CA ILE A 25 3.48 11.24 13.49
C ILE A 25 4.57 11.17 14.56
N SER A 26 5.58 12.01 14.45
CA SER A 26 6.74 12.05 15.34
C SER A 26 6.69 13.19 16.35
N GLU A 27 5.82 14.19 16.13
CA GLU A 27 5.66 15.34 17.02
C GLU A 27 4.23 15.88 16.92
N MET A 28 3.66 16.30 18.04
CA MET A 28 2.36 16.95 18.10
C MET A 28 2.41 18.18 18.99
N ASP A 29 2.04 19.32 18.43
CA ASP A 29 2.07 20.65 19.10
C ASP A 29 3.43 20.96 19.78
N GLY A 30 4.54 20.57 19.14
CA GLY A 30 5.90 20.79 19.62
C GLY A 30 6.43 19.74 20.61
N ILE A 31 5.63 18.70 20.94
CA ILE A 31 6.04 17.64 21.87
C ILE A 31 6.25 16.34 21.06
N GLU A 32 7.38 15.67 21.30
CA GLU A 32 7.68 14.39 20.65
C GLU A 32 6.64 13.32 21.00
N THR A 33 6.27 12.51 20.00
CA THR A 33 5.39 11.36 20.15
C THR A 33 5.69 10.33 19.09
N TYR A 34 5.04 9.17 19.15
CA TYR A 34 5.10 8.17 18.11
C TYR A 34 3.71 7.58 17.86
N ILE A 35 3.14 7.82 16.67
CA ILE A 35 1.84 7.31 16.26
C ILE A 35 2.00 6.74 14.85
N ASP A 36 1.75 5.44 14.72
CA ASP A 36 1.97 4.67 13.48
C ASP A 36 0.66 4.26 12.77
N GLY A 37 -0.47 4.69 13.26
CA GLY A 37 -1.77 4.34 12.66
C GLY A 37 -2.23 2.90 12.87
N LYS A 38 -1.50 2.07 13.63
CA LYS A 38 -1.80 0.64 13.87
C LYS A 38 -2.73 0.41 15.05
N PHE A 39 -2.93 1.41 15.90
CA PHE A 39 -3.69 1.32 17.14
C PHE A 39 -4.70 2.47 17.27
N TYR A 40 -5.63 2.31 18.20
CA TYR A 40 -6.35 3.45 18.76
C TYR A 40 -5.42 4.19 19.70
N TYR A 41 -5.21 5.48 19.49
CA TYR A 41 -4.40 6.32 20.35
C TYR A 41 -5.26 7.32 21.09
N LEU A 42 -4.98 7.49 22.39
CA LEU A 42 -5.49 8.58 23.20
C LEU A 42 -4.34 9.51 23.53
N LEU A 43 -4.46 10.76 23.09
CA LEU A 43 -3.53 11.83 23.34
C LEU A 43 -4.10 12.74 24.39
N VAL A 44 -3.42 12.86 25.51
CA VAL A 44 -3.81 13.77 26.58
C VAL A 44 -2.68 14.76 26.81
N ARG A 45 -2.92 16.04 26.51
CA ARG A 45 -2.02 17.13 26.90
C ARG A 45 -2.52 17.71 28.20
N ALA A 46 -1.67 17.75 29.20
CA ALA A 46 -2.03 18.18 30.54
C ALA A 46 -0.88 18.93 31.21
N ALA A 47 -1.21 19.74 32.21
CA ALA A 47 -0.21 20.31 33.11
C ALA A 47 0.64 19.20 33.72
N THR A 48 1.96 19.37 33.74
CA THR A 48 2.92 18.33 34.17
C THR A 48 2.62 17.84 35.59
N GLU A 49 2.15 18.71 36.48
CA GLU A 49 1.74 18.37 37.84
C GLU A 49 0.50 17.50 37.92
N LYS A 50 -0.33 17.44 36.84
CA LYS A 50 -1.56 16.65 36.75
C LYS A 50 -1.37 15.30 36.06
N VAL A 51 -0.20 15.03 35.51
CA VAL A 51 0.11 13.79 34.78
C VAL A 51 -0.20 12.54 35.62
N SER A 52 0.20 12.52 36.87
CA SER A 52 -0.04 11.36 37.77
C SER A 52 -1.53 11.07 37.96
N GLU A 53 -2.38 12.09 38.00
CA GLU A 53 -3.83 11.91 38.09
C GLU A 53 -4.40 11.31 36.79
N VAL A 54 -3.91 11.74 35.64
CA VAL A 54 -4.30 11.17 34.35
C VAL A 54 -3.87 9.70 34.22
N HIS A 55 -2.65 9.37 34.66
CA HIS A 55 -2.14 7.98 34.63
C HIS A 55 -3.05 7.01 35.38
N THR A 56 -3.61 7.42 36.53
CA THR A 56 -4.51 6.55 37.31
C THR A 56 -5.83 6.24 36.60
N MET A 57 -6.19 7.02 35.58
CA MET A 57 -7.42 6.83 34.80
C MET A 57 -7.19 5.91 33.58
N LEU A 58 -5.93 5.67 33.19
CA LEU A 58 -5.60 4.89 32.01
C LEU A 58 -5.42 3.42 32.36
N SER A 59 -6.10 2.55 31.61
CA SER A 59 -5.98 1.09 31.74
C SER A 59 -5.18 0.44 30.62
N CYS A 60 -4.67 1.22 29.66
CA CYS A 60 -3.89 0.75 28.53
C CYS A 60 -2.44 1.25 28.60
N PRO A 61 -1.50 0.65 27.89
CA PRO A 61 -0.11 1.11 27.82
C PRO A 61 -0.01 2.56 27.33
N PHE A 62 0.86 3.34 27.97
CA PHE A 62 1.08 4.75 27.60
C PHE A 62 2.54 5.15 27.75
N THR A 63 2.89 6.24 27.07
CA THR A 63 4.15 6.99 27.25
C THR A 63 3.84 8.42 27.63
N THR A 64 4.78 9.09 28.30
CA THR A 64 4.63 10.50 28.68
C THR A 64 5.91 11.24 28.31
N VAL A 65 5.75 12.38 27.65
CA VAL A 65 6.85 13.27 27.25
C VAL A 65 6.58 14.65 27.83
N ASP A 66 7.57 15.19 28.53
CA ASP A 66 7.54 16.57 29.05
C ASP A 66 7.77 17.55 27.89
N GLY A 67 6.87 18.49 27.72
CA GLY A 67 6.96 19.55 26.71
C GLY A 67 7.89 20.72 27.06
N GLY A 68 8.47 20.73 28.28
CA GLY A 68 9.41 21.77 28.73
C GLY A 68 8.77 23.12 29.04
N ASN A 69 7.45 23.24 28.96
CA ASN A 69 6.69 24.48 29.20
C ASN A 69 5.66 24.37 30.35
N GLY A 70 5.84 23.36 31.21
CA GLY A 70 4.91 23.05 32.29
C GLY A 70 3.73 22.16 31.85
N GLU A 71 3.74 21.67 30.62
CA GLU A 71 2.77 20.74 30.08
C GLU A 71 3.47 19.45 29.57
N SER A 72 2.78 18.35 29.64
CA SER A 72 3.23 17.06 29.16
C SER A 72 2.22 16.44 28.21
N LEU A 73 2.70 15.65 27.26
CA LEU A 73 1.88 14.85 26.36
C LEU A 73 1.92 13.38 26.80
N ILE A 74 0.75 12.82 27.09
CA ILE A 74 0.54 11.42 27.37
C ILE A 74 -0.01 10.79 26.09
N THR A 75 0.67 9.78 25.57
CA THR A 75 0.25 9.00 24.40
C THR A 75 -0.07 7.58 24.88
N ALA A 76 -1.34 7.27 25.02
CA ALA A 76 -1.83 5.95 25.35
C ALA A 76 -2.28 5.20 24.08
N ARG A 77 -2.08 3.88 24.01
CA ARG A 77 -2.47 3.07 22.86
C ARG A 77 -3.33 1.88 23.28
N SER A 78 -4.31 1.54 22.45
CA SER A 78 -5.22 0.40 22.65
C SER A 78 -5.45 -0.33 21.34
N ARG A 79 -5.72 -1.62 21.41
CA ARG A 79 -6.21 -2.42 20.27
C ARG A 79 -7.70 -2.30 20.08
N GLU A 80 -8.40 -2.01 21.14
CA GLU A 80 -9.86 -1.84 21.17
C GLU A 80 -10.24 -0.36 21.11
N PRO A 81 -11.42 -0.03 20.60
CA PRO A 81 -11.94 1.31 20.63
C PRO A 81 -11.89 1.92 22.03
N LEU A 82 -11.45 3.16 22.12
CA LEU A 82 -11.30 3.86 23.37
C LEU A 82 -12.65 4.15 24.01
N ASN A 83 -12.72 4.03 25.33
CA ASN A 83 -13.95 4.30 26.08
C ASN A 83 -14.33 5.78 25.97
N SER A 84 -15.43 6.08 25.29
CA SER A 84 -15.91 7.44 25.05
C SER A 84 -16.21 8.21 26.35
N LYS A 85 -16.62 7.53 27.43
CA LYS A 85 -16.87 8.15 28.75
C LYS A 85 -15.57 8.61 29.37
N LEU A 86 -14.50 7.77 29.32
CA LEU A 86 -13.17 8.13 29.78
C LEU A 86 -12.64 9.36 29.03
N VAL A 87 -12.76 9.37 27.72
CA VAL A 87 -12.31 10.50 26.90
C VAL A 87 -13.07 11.78 27.23
N ALA A 88 -14.38 11.69 27.43
CA ALA A 88 -15.20 12.84 27.85
C ALA A 88 -14.81 13.34 29.25
N GLU A 89 -14.55 12.45 30.19
CA GLU A 89 -14.10 12.79 31.54
C GLU A 89 -12.75 13.50 31.51
N LEU A 90 -11.79 12.98 30.75
CA LEU A 90 -10.48 13.59 30.57
C LEU A 90 -10.55 14.99 29.94
N ARG A 91 -11.45 15.20 28.99
CA ARG A 91 -11.64 16.53 28.34
C ARG A 91 -12.10 17.60 29.31
N HIS A 92 -12.83 17.22 30.36
CA HIS A 92 -13.34 18.15 31.37
C HIS A 92 -12.52 18.21 32.66
N LYS A 93 -11.43 17.41 32.72
CA LYS A 93 -10.57 17.35 33.92
C LYS A 93 -9.73 18.60 34.03
N GLU A 94 -9.66 19.15 35.26
CA GLU A 94 -8.84 20.31 35.56
C GLU A 94 -7.37 20.02 35.24
N GLY A 95 -6.70 20.99 34.55
CA GLY A 95 -5.32 20.89 34.14
C GLY A 95 -5.11 20.04 32.84
N VAL A 96 -6.16 19.53 32.24
CA VAL A 96 -6.10 18.89 30.89
C VAL A 96 -6.37 19.95 29.84
N VAL A 97 -5.41 20.16 28.94
CA VAL A 97 -5.53 21.10 27.83
C VAL A 97 -6.41 20.48 26.72
N TYR A 98 -6.16 19.21 26.39
CA TYR A 98 -7.04 18.42 25.52
C TYR A 98 -6.91 16.91 25.76
N ALA A 99 -7.96 16.19 25.40
CA ALA A 99 -7.95 14.75 25.23
C ALA A 99 -8.53 14.41 23.84
N ARG A 100 -7.74 13.76 22.98
CA ARG A 100 -8.08 13.46 21.58
C ARG A 100 -7.84 11.99 21.28
N CYS A 101 -8.71 11.44 20.44
CA CYS A 101 -8.56 10.08 19.94
C CYS A 101 -8.10 10.11 18.49
N ILE A 102 -7.21 9.19 18.15
CA ILE A 102 -6.84 8.86 16.77
C ILE A 102 -7.23 7.41 16.57
N ASN A 103 -8.04 7.16 15.55
CA ASN A 103 -8.39 5.80 15.15
C ASN A 103 -7.29 5.19 14.31
N PRO A 104 -7.15 3.85 14.30
CA PRO A 104 -6.22 3.18 13.41
C PRO A 104 -6.59 3.46 11.95
N VAL A 105 -5.57 3.50 11.10
CA VAL A 105 -5.72 3.62 9.65
C VAL A 105 -5.90 2.23 9.01
N TYR A 106 -5.36 1.20 9.66
CA TYR A 106 -5.45 -0.17 9.18
C TYR A 106 -6.74 -0.82 9.65
N ASP A 107 -7.41 -1.54 8.75
CA ASP A 107 -8.64 -2.29 9.05
C ASP A 107 -8.38 -3.50 9.96
N ILE A 108 -7.13 -3.98 9.98
CA ILE A 108 -6.71 -5.13 10.78
C ILE A 108 -5.66 -4.71 11.80
N ILE A 109 -5.96 -4.92 13.08
CA ILE A 109 -5.02 -4.77 14.19
C ILE A 109 -4.59 -6.18 14.64
N PRO A 110 -3.29 -6.54 14.50
CA PRO A 110 -2.83 -7.88 14.87
C PRO A 110 -3.10 -8.22 16.34
N VAL A 111 -3.56 -9.46 16.59
CA VAL A 111 -3.69 -9.99 17.97
C VAL A 111 -2.32 -10.18 18.61
N GLU A 112 -2.28 -10.32 19.94
CA GLU A 112 -1.03 -10.60 20.65
C GLU A 112 -0.59 -12.06 20.44
N ASN A 113 0.68 -12.25 20.04
CA ASN A 113 1.28 -13.57 19.84
C ASN A 113 0.44 -14.48 18.92
N PRO A 114 0.14 -14.08 17.68
CA PRO A 114 -0.67 -14.86 16.77
C PRO A 114 -0.03 -16.22 16.48
N GLN A 115 -0.82 -17.28 16.49
CA GLN A 115 -0.37 -18.61 16.11
C GLN A 115 -0.53 -18.76 14.59
N MET A 116 0.54 -18.46 13.87
CA MET A 116 0.53 -18.46 12.42
C MET A 116 0.49 -19.89 11.86
N PRO A 117 -0.35 -20.19 10.85
CA PRO A 117 -0.40 -21.51 10.22
C PRO A 117 0.86 -21.81 9.39
N PHE A 118 1.55 -20.80 8.94
CA PHE A 118 2.82 -20.86 8.18
C PHE A 118 3.52 -19.49 8.26
N THR A 119 4.83 -19.47 8.05
CA THR A 119 5.67 -18.25 8.12
C THR A 119 6.46 -18.01 6.83
N THR A 120 6.57 -19.01 5.97
CA THR A 120 7.25 -18.94 4.67
C THR A 120 6.31 -19.31 3.54
N ALA A 121 6.64 -18.89 2.33
CA ALA A 121 5.84 -19.25 1.14
C ALA A 121 5.85 -20.77 0.93
N LYS A 122 7.01 -21.41 1.14
CA LYS A 122 7.10 -22.88 1.06
C LYS A 122 6.13 -23.57 2.02
N GLU A 123 6.14 -23.15 3.29
CA GLU A 123 5.21 -23.70 4.29
C GLU A 123 3.75 -23.47 3.90
N MET A 124 3.42 -22.31 3.33
CA MET A 124 2.06 -22.01 2.84
C MET A 124 1.65 -22.93 1.70
N PHE A 125 2.50 -23.15 0.70
CA PHE A 125 2.19 -24.04 -0.40
C PHE A 125 2.13 -25.51 0.02
N ASP A 126 2.97 -25.94 0.96
CA ASP A 126 2.90 -27.28 1.58
C ASP A 126 1.59 -27.45 2.36
N TYR A 127 1.18 -26.44 3.15
CA TYR A 127 -0.09 -26.39 3.89
C TYR A 127 -1.31 -26.52 2.95
N VAL A 128 -1.31 -25.79 1.83
CA VAL A 128 -2.35 -25.85 0.79
C VAL A 128 -2.47 -27.28 0.23
N LYS A 129 -1.34 -27.92 -0.10
CA LYS A 129 -1.28 -29.28 -0.64
C LYS A 129 -1.75 -30.32 0.37
N GLU A 130 -1.30 -30.21 1.62
CA GLU A 130 -1.64 -31.13 2.70
C GLU A 130 -3.15 -31.07 3.03
N LYS A 131 -3.68 -29.84 3.18
CA LYS A 131 -5.10 -29.63 3.50
C LYS A 131 -6.02 -29.78 2.30
N LYS A 132 -5.49 -29.80 1.08
CA LYS A 132 -6.26 -29.83 -0.17
C LYS A 132 -7.25 -28.66 -0.27
N ILE A 133 -6.81 -27.49 0.06
CA ILE A 133 -7.58 -26.23 -0.02
C ILE A 133 -6.98 -25.32 -1.10
N PRO A 134 -7.73 -24.38 -1.67
CA PRO A 134 -7.19 -23.38 -2.59
C PRO A 134 -6.33 -22.34 -1.83
N VAL A 135 -5.43 -21.67 -2.54
CA VAL A 135 -4.51 -20.66 -1.94
C VAL A 135 -5.25 -19.51 -1.27
N TRP A 136 -6.39 -19.08 -1.82
CA TRP A 136 -7.20 -18.03 -1.20
C TRP A 136 -7.72 -18.41 0.20
N GLN A 137 -8.00 -19.71 0.44
CA GLN A 137 -8.41 -20.18 1.76
C GLN A 137 -7.24 -20.13 2.75
N ALA A 138 -6.03 -20.46 2.30
CA ALA A 138 -4.83 -20.30 3.13
C ALA A 138 -4.59 -18.83 3.49
N ALA A 139 -4.91 -17.88 2.58
CA ALA A 139 -4.88 -16.46 2.88
C ALA A 139 -5.86 -16.09 4.01
N LEU A 140 -7.11 -16.59 3.97
CA LEU A 140 -8.06 -16.37 5.05
C LEU A 140 -7.60 -17.01 6.37
N ASP A 141 -7.02 -18.22 6.33
CA ASP A 141 -6.50 -18.89 7.51
C ASP A 141 -5.37 -18.07 8.17
N TYR A 142 -4.51 -17.46 7.34
CA TYR A 142 -3.45 -16.56 7.79
C TYR A 142 -4.02 -15.29 8.42
N GLU A 143 -4.91 -14.59 7.71
CA GLU A 143 -5.53 -13.34 8.18
C GLU A 143 -6.35 -13.55 9.45
N ARG A 144 -7.06 -14.67 9.55
CA ARG A 144 -7.78 -15.07 10.77
C ARG A 144 -6.83 -15.26 11.95
N ALA A 145 -5.68 -15.91 11.72
CA ALA A 145 -4.70 -16.12 12.78
C ALA A 145 -4.09 -14.80 13.28
N ILE A 146 -3.85 -13.84 12.38
CA ILE A 146 -3.22 -12.57 12.74
C ILE A 146 -4.22 -11.56 13.34
N SER A 147 -5.48 -11.58 12.89
CA SER A 147 -6.49 -10.58 13.25
C SER A 147 -7.50 -11.05 14.29
N GLY A 148 -7.78 -12.36 14.36
CA GLY A 148 -8.90 -12.90 15.12
C GLY A 148 -10.28 -12.66 14.47
N CYS A 149 -10.33 -12.05 13.28
CA CYS A 149 -11.57 -11.77 12.55
C CYS A 149 -12.21 -13.04 11.99
N SER A 150 -13.52 -13.00 11.75
CA SER A 150 -14.22 -14.07 11.01
C SER A 150 -13.91 -14.00 9.51
N ASP A 151 -14.06 -15.14 8.79
CA ASP A 151 -13.92 -15.16 7.31
C ASP A 151 -14.87 -14.16 6.64
N SER A 152 -16.10 -14.01 7.17
CA SER A 152 -17.07 -13.04 6.66
C SER A 152 -16.58 -11.60 6.80
N ASP A 153 -15.91 -11.25 7.90
CA ASP A 153 -15.40 -9.89 8.09
C ASP A 153 -14.15 -9.64 7.25
N LEU A 154 -13.27 -10.63 7.10
CA LEU A 154 -12.12 -10.57 6.21
C LEU A 154 -12.54 -10.40 4.75
N MET A 155 -13.59 -11.10 4.31
CA MET A 155 -14.14 -10.92 2.97
C MET A 155 -14.74 -9.53 2.76
N LYS A 156 -15.37 -8.92 3.78
CA LYS A 156 -15.86 -7.53 3.72
C LYS A 156 -14.70 -6.54 3.61
N ILE A 157 -13.60 -6.77 4.33
CA ILE A 157 -12.39 -5.94 4.22
C ILE A 157 -11.81 -6.05 2.80
N ALA A 158 -11.69 -7.25 2.26
CA ALA A 158 -11.25 -7.46 0.88
C ALA A 158 -12.18 -6.76 -0.14
N GLU A 159 -13.50 -6.80 0.10
CA GLU A 159 -14.49 -6.09 -0.72
C GLU A 159 -14.32 -4.57 -0.62
N SER A 160 -14.09 -4.03 0.57
CA SER A 160 -13.85 -2.60 0.77
C SER A 160 -12.60 -2.11 0.01
N LEU A 161 -11.51 -2.88 0.05
CA LEU A 161 -10.28 -2.57 -0.69
C LEU A 161 -10.49 -2.64 -2.21
N TRP A 162 -11.24 -3.65 -2.66
CA TRP A 162 -11.64 -3.79 -4.05
C TRP A 162 -12.46 -2.59 -4.52
N ASP A 163 -13.52 -2.24 -3.79
CA ASP A 163 -14.42 -1.16 -4.14
C ASP A 163 -13.72 0.20 -4.09
N LEU A 164 -12.81 0.42 -3.13
CA LEU A 164 -11.95 1.60 -3.09
C LEU A 164 -11.06 1.69 -4.35
N SER A 165 -10.46 0.61 -4.78
CA SER A 165 -9.61 0.62 -5.98
C SER A 165 -10.41 0.90 -7.26
N VAL A 166 -11.60 0.30 -7.39
CA VAL A 166 -12.51 0.58 -8.51
C VAL A 166 -12.95 2.04 -8.50
N TYR A 167 -13.36 2.56 -7.35
CA TYR A 167 -13.73 3.96 -7.17
C TYR A 167 -12.56 4.89 -7.54
N SER A 168 -11.36 4.58 -7.09
CA SER A 168 -10.16 5.38 -7.40
C SER A 168 -9.89 5.46 -8.90
N ALA A 169 -10.07 4.34 -9.62
CA ALA A 169 -9.95 4.30 -11.09
C ALA A 169 -10.99 5.20 -11.76
N GLU A 170 -12.24 5.18 -11.29
CA GLU A 170 -13.32 6.02 -11.83
C GLU A 170 -13.07 7.50 -11.56
N GLN A 171 -12.63 7.85 -10.35
CA GLN A 171 -12.36 9.24 -9.98
C GLN A 171 -11.14 9.82 -10.70
N GLY A 172 -10.12 9.01 -10.98
CA GLY A 172 -8.90 9.47 -11.66
C GLY A 172 -9.17 10.00 -13.08
N TYR A 173 -10.17 9.48 -13.77
CA TYR A 173 -10.57 10.01 -15.07
C TYR A 173 -11.14 11.43 -15.02
N ALA A 174 -11.58 11.91 -13.86
CA ALA A 174 -12.05 13.28 -13.67
C ALA A 174 -10.95 14.24 -13.19
N VAL A 175 -9.73 13.77 -12.95
CA VAL A 175 -8.60 14.61 -12.55
C VAL A 175 -8.19 15.51 -13.70
N THR A 176 -8.18 16.81 -13.45
CA THR A 176 -7.82 17.84 -14.45
C THR A 176 -6.45 18.46 -14.18
N SER A 177 -5.95 18.35 -12.96
CA SER A 177 -4.64 18.86 -12.56
C SER A 177 -4.13 18.17 -11.29
N PHE A 178 -2.82 18.12 -11.14
CA PHE A 178 -2.10 17.78 -9.92
C PHE A 178 -0.73 18.48 -9.94
N ASP A 179 -0.08 18.59 -8.79
CA ASP A 179 1.27 19.12 -8.70
C ASP A 179 2.30 18.08 -9.18
N GLY A 180 3.22 18.50 -10.05
CA GLY A 180 4.28 17.61 -10.53
C GLY A 180 4.82 17.97 -11.92
N ASN A 181 5.45 16.99 -12.56
CA ASN A 181 6.20 17.17 -13.81
C ASN A 181 5.41 16.82 -15.06
N THR A 182 4.19 16.31 -14.92
CA THR A 182 3.30 15.92 -16.05
C THR A 182 1.89 16.43 -15.82
N SER A 183 1.08 16.40 -16.86
CA SER A 183 -0.36 16.65 -16.80
C SER A 183 -1.14 15.33 -16.73
N PRO A 184 -2.41 15.34 -16.31
CA PRO A 184 -3.29 14.18 -16.37
C PRO A 184 -3.53 13.70 -17.79
N HIS A 185 -3.44 12.40 -18.02
CA HIS A 185 -3.60 11.74 -19.32
C HIS A 185 -4.53 10.52 -19.28
N ALA A 186 -5.03 10.12 -18.10
CA ALA A 186 -5.83 8.91 -17.96
C ALA A 186 -7.10 8.93 -18.83
N LEU A 187 -7.85 10.03 -18.81
CA LEU A 187 -9.05 10.17 -19.65
C LEU A 187 -8.72 10.11 -21.15
N GLN A 188 -7.64 10.76 -21.56
CA GLN A 188 -7.20 10.75 -22.96
C GLN A 188 -6.76 9.35 -23.38
N THR A 189 -6.05 8.65 -22.51
CA THR A 189 -5.61 7.26 -22.71
C THR A 189 -6.80 6.33 -22.86
N LYS A 190 -7.80 6.41 -21.96
CA LYS A 190 -9.03 5.64 -22.03
C LYS A 190 -9.76 5.90 -23.37
N ASN A 191 -9.99 7.16 -23.72
CA ASN A 191 -10.67 7.53 -24.96
C ASN A 191 -9.91 7.01 -26.19
N ARG A 192 -8.59 7.04 -26.15
CA ARG A 192 -7.75 6.51 -27.23
C ARG A 192 -7.88 5.00 -27.36
N TYR A 193 -7.92 4.27 -26.25
CA TYR A 193 -8.07 2.81 -26.24
C TYR A 193 -9.47 2.38 -26.69
N GLU A 194 -10.50 3.15 -26.38
CA GLU A 194 -11.87 2.83 -26.76
C GLU A 194 -12.19 3.19 -28.23
N ASN A 195 -11.63 4.29 -28.74
CA ASN A 195 -12.11 4.88 -29.99
C ASN A 195 -11.03 5.17 -31.04
N GLY A 196 -9.75 5.01 -30.68
CA GLY A 196 -8.65 5.36 -31.59
C GLY A 196 -7.93 4.15 -32.19
N PRO A 197 -7.06 4.37 -33.17
CA PRO A 197 -6.15 3.34 -33.64
C PRO A 197 -5.06 3.12 -32.59
N ILE A 198 -4.94 1.89 -32.09
CA ILE A 198 -3.92 1.41 -31.14
C ILE A 198 -3.38 0.05 -31.57
N VAL A 199 -2.22 -0.33 -31.01
CA VAL A 199 -1.78 -1.71 -30.98
C VAL A 199 -2.45 -2.36 -29.77
N SER A 200 -3.55 -3.06 -29.97
CA SER A 200 -4.35 -3.62 -28.88
C SER A 200 -3.65 -4.78 -28.18
N LEU A 201 -3.76 -4.78 -26.86
CA LEU A 201 -3.36 -5.86 -25.96
C LEU A 201 -4.59 -6.58 -25.34
N GLY A 202 -5.78 -6.33 -25.90
CA GLY A 202 -7.02 -6.94 -25.43
C GLY A 202 -7.44 -6.41 -24.05
N VAL A 203 -7.62 -7.32 -23.09
CA VAL A 203 -8.04 -6.94 -21.71
C VAL A 203 -7.07 -5.97 -21.03
N ALA A 204 -5.78 -6.03 -21.40
CA ALA A 204 -4.77 -5.17 -20.81
C ALA A 204 -4.93 -3.68 -21.18
N ASP A 205 -5.59 -3.36 -22.29
CA ASP A 205 -5.83 -1.97 -22.72
C ASP A 205 -6.64 -1.22 -21.65
N LYS A 206 -7.80 -1.76 -21.28
CA LYS A 206 -8.68 -1.17 -20.25
C LYS A 206 -8.01 -1.19 -18.86
N ALA A 207 -7.41 -2.30 -18.49
CA ALA A 207 -6.74 -2.43 -17.20
C ALA A 207 -5.56 -1.45 -17.04
N SER A 208 -4.79 -1.21 -18.11
CA SER A 208 -3.69 -0.22 -18.09
C SER A 208 -4.21 1.23 -18.00
N ALA A 209 -5.35 1.54 -18.62
CA ALA A 209 -5.96 2.85 -18.47
C ALA A 209 -6.45 3.10 -17.03
N ASP A 210 -7.11 2.12 -16.41
CA ASP A 210 -7.51 2.19 -15.01
C ASP A 210 -6.27 2.28 -14.08
N ALA A 211 -5.18 1.56 -14.40
CA ALA A 211 -3.94 1.65 -13.65
C ALA A 211 -3.35 3.07 -13.64
N LEU A 212 -3.33 3.74 -14.80
CA LEU A 212 -2.91 5.14 -14.90
C LEU A 212 -3.86 6.06 -14.12
N SER A 213 -5.16 5.84 -14.25
CA SER A 213 -6.19 6.64 -13.59
C SER A 213 -6.06 6.63 -12.07
N ILE A 214 -5.82 5.46 -11.46
CA ILE A 214 -5.55 5.32 -10.02
C ILE A 214 -4.33 6.14 -9.62
N MET A 215 -3.26 6.09 -10.40
CA MET A 215 -2.02 6.82 -10.08
C MET A 215 -2.19 8.33 -10.22
N GLU A 216 -2.96 8.81 -11.19
CA GLU A 216 -3.28 10.22 -11.32
C GLU A 216 -4.22 10.71 -10.20
N TYR A 217 -5.18 9.88 -9.78
CA TYR A 217 -6.00 10.17 -8.61
C TYR A 217 -5.19 10.29 -7.32
N ALA A 218 -4.21 9.40 -7.13
CA ALA A 218 -3.26 9.48 -6.01
C ALA A 218 -2.45 10.79 -6.04
N ALA A 219 -1.97 11.22 -7.22
CA ALA A 219 -1.24 12.48 -7.38
C ALA A 219 -2.11 13.71 -7.10
N ALA A 220 -3.41 13.61 -7.33
CA ALA A 220 -4.40 14.62 -6.97
C ALA A 220 -4.88 14.52 -5.50
N HIS A 221 -4.13 13.84 -4.64
CA HIS A 221 -4.44 13.61 -3.22
C HIS A 221 -5.71 12.77 -2.96
N GLY A 222 -6.12 11.96 -3.94
CA GLY A 222 -7.19 10.99 -3.76
C GLY A 222 -6.76 9.80 -2.88
N VAL A 223 -7.73 9.14 -2.27
CA VAL A 223 -7.51 7.94 -1.44
C VAL A 223 -7.41 6.71 -2.33
N ILE A 224 -6.35 5.94 -2.20
CA ILE A 224 -6.10 4.70 -2.95
C ILE A 224 -5.77 3.53 -2.00
N ALA A 225 -5.99 2.30 -2.46
CA ALA A 225 -5.55 1.11 -1.75
C ALA A 225 -4.10 0.75 -2.13
N CYS A 226 -3.19 0.65 -1.15
CA CYS A 226 -1.80 0.24 -1.40
C CYS A 226 -1.71 -1.26 -1.73
N MET A 227 -1.01 -1.64 -2.84
CA MET A 227 -0.92 -3.04 -3.31
C MET A 227 0.44 -3.37 -3.98
N PRO A 228 1.51 -3.67 -3.24
CA PRO A 228 1.67 -3.56 -1.80
C PRO A 228 1.91 -2.14 -1.32
N THR A 229 2.26 -1.20 -2.21
CA THR A 229 2.56 0.20 -1.90
C THR A 229 1.65 1.15 -2.66
N GLY A 230 1.64 2.43 -2.26
CA GLY A 230 0.95 3.48 -3.00
C GLY A 230 1.45 3.62 -4.44
N GLY A 231 2.77 3.44 -4.66
CA GLY A 231 3.39 3.53 -5.99
C GLY A 231 3.04 2.41 -6.97
N SER A 232 2.37 1.35 -6.50
CA SER A 232 1.95 0.19 -7.33
C SER A 232 0.47 -0.14 -7.23
N SER A 233 -0.33 0.76 -6.67
CA SER A 233 -1.77 0.59 -6.40
C SER A 233 -2.60 0.34 -7.66
N GLY A 234 -2.14 0.79 -8.82
CA GLY A 234 -2.86 0.67 -10.09
C GLY A 234 -2.85 -0.74 -10.70
N ILE A 235 -2.04 -1.68 -10.20
CA ILE A 235 -1.77 -2.92 -10.92
C ILE A 235 -2.78 -4.03 -10.62
N PRO A 236 -3.01 -4.47 -9.34
CA PRO A 236 -3.73 -5.72 -9.07
C PRO A 236 -5.21 -5.66 -9.46
N VAL A 237 -5.96 -4.73 -8.89
CA VAL A 237 -7.42 -4.71 -9.06
C VAL A 237 -7.84 -4.50 -10.51
N PRO A 238 -7.30 -3.53 -11.29
CA PRO A 238 -7.63 -3.43 -12.71
C PRO A 238 -7.29 -4.70 -13.50
N SER A 239 -6.14 -5.32 -13.23
CA SER A 239 -5.73 -6.56 -13.90
C SER A 239 -6.70 -7.71 -13.61
N ILE A 240 -7.05 -7.92 -12.34
CA ILE A 240 -8.00 -8.96 -11.93
C ILE A 240 -9.39 -8.68 -12.51
N ARG A 241 -9.88 -7.43 -12.39
CA ARG A 241 -11.22 -7.01 -12.85
C ARG A 241 -11.46 -7.36 -14.32
N TYR A 242 -10.63 -6.85 -15.21
CA TYR A 242 -10.84 -7.02 -16.63
C TYR A 242 -10.50 -8.45 -17.13
N SER A 243 -9.57 -9.13 -16.47
CA SER A 243 -9.33 -10.56 -16.75
C SER A 243 -10.50 -11.42 -16.30
N ALA A 244 -11.06 -11.18 -15.11
CA ALA A 244 -12.23 -11.87 -14.60
C ALA A 244 -13.47 -11.62 -15.47
N GLU A 245 -13.69 -10.39 -15.93
CA GLU A 245 -14.76 -10.04 -16.87
C GLU A 245 -14.66 -10.86 -18.17
N ALA A 246 -13.47 -10.91 -18.78
CA ALA A 246 -13.23 -11.70 -19.99
C ALA A 246 -13.42 -13.20 -19.77
N LEU A 247 -13.09 -13.71 -18.58
CA LEU A 247 -13.25 -15.09 -18.17
C LEU A 247 -14.65 -15.40 -17.63
N LYS A 248 -15.55 -14.42 -17.56
CA LYS A 248 -16.91 -14.53 -17.00
C LYS A 248 -16.93 -15.02 -15.54
N LYS A 249 -15.98 -14.60 -14.75
CA LYS A 249 -15.87 -14.88 -13.31
C LYS A 249 -16.73 -13.89 -12.50
N SER A 250 -17.14 -14.32 -11.31
CA SER A 250 -17.94 -13.51 -10.39
C SER A 250 -17.10 -12.49 -9.61
N LYS A 251 -17.76 -11.53 -8.93
CA LYS A 251 -17.08 -10.63 -7.97
C LYS A 251 -16.43 -11.43 -6.84
N GLU A 252 -17.07 -12.51 -6.38
CA GLU A 252 -16.50 -13.38 -5.35
C GLU A 252 -15.18 -14.03 -5.82
N ASP A 253 -15.09 -14.46 -7.08
CA ASP A 253 -13.84 -14.97 -7.64
C ASP A 253 -12.75 -13.88 -7.70
N CYS A 254 -13.14 -12.64 -7.98
CA CYS A 254 -12.21 -11.49 -7.94
C CYS A 254 -11.68 -11.25 -6.52
N LEU A 255 -12.53 -11.32 -5.50
CA LEU A 255 -12.12 -11.15 -4.10
C LEU A 255 -11.21 -12.29 -3.65
N LYS A 256 -11.49 -13.53 -4.04
CA LYS A 256 -10.60 -14.69 -3.81
C LYS A 256 -9.24 -14.49 -4.48
N ALA A 257 -9.21 -14.00 -5.71
CA ALA A 257 -7.96 -13.67 -6.40
C ALA A 257 -7.21 -12.52 -5.70
N LEU A 258 -7.92 -11.51 -5.19
CA LEU A 258 -7.31 -10.43 -4.40
C LEU A 258 -6.67 -10.95 -3.10
N LEU A 259 -7.28 -11.93 -2.43
CA LEU A 259 -6.68 -12.61 -1.27
C LEU A 259 -5.40 -13.37 -1.66
N VAL A 260 -5.38 -14.03 -2.84
CA VAL A 260 -4.15 -14.66 -3.37
C VAL A 260 -3.08 -13.60 -3.62
N ALA A 261 -3.43 -12.44 -4.20
CA ALA A 261 -2.48 -11.34 -4.34
C ALA A 261 -1.90 -10.92 -2.98
N GLY A 262 -2.76 -10.73 -1.98
CA GLY A 262 -2.36 -10.34 -0.63
C GLY A 262 -1.37 -11.30 0.00
N ILE A 263 -1.69 -12.61 0.01
CA ILE A 263 -0.81 -13.61 0.64
C ILE A 263 0.52 -13.78 -0.08
N VAL A 264 0.55 -13.66 -1.41
CA VAL A 264 1.82 -13.63 -2.16
C VAL A 264 2.66 -12.42 -1.75
N GLY A 265 2.04 -11.24 -1.59
CA GLY A 265 2.71 -10.02 -1.17
C GLY A 265 3.37 -10.12 0.21
N ILE A 266 2.73 -10.80 1.16
CA ILE A 266 3.21 -10.95 2.53
C ILE A 266 4.61 -11.57 2.58
N PHE A 267 4.95 -12.51 1.71
CA PHE A 267 6.26 -13.18 1.71
C PHE A 267 7.42 -12.30 1.26
N TYR A 268 7.15 -11.10 0.74
CA TYR A 268 8.17 -10.08 0.49
C TYR A 268 8.41 -9.15 1.70
N TYR A 269 7.50 -9.13 2.69
CA TYR A 269 7.56 -8.27 3.88
C TYR A 269 8.60 -8.66 4.94
N PRO A 270 8.95 -9.93 5.20
CA PRO A 270 9.91 -10.30 6.24
C PRO A 270 11.28 -9.65 6.06
N THR A 271 11.54 -9.11 4.89
CA THR A 271 12.82 -8.48 4.54
C THR A 271 12.85 -6.97 4.78
N HIS A 272 11.93 -6.44 5.59
CA HIS A 272 11.82 -5.01 5.89
C HIS A 272 11.69 -4.17 4.61
N TYR A 273 10.53 -4.29 3.98
CA TYR A 273 10.20 -3.56 2.79
C TYR A 273 10.32 -2.05 3.03
N HIS A 274 11.30 -1.44 2.39
CA HIS A 274 11.41 0.00 2.26
C HIS A 274 11.52 0.31 0.77
N GLY A 275 10.82 1.33 0.28
CA GLY A 275 10.92 1.79 -1.10
C GLY A 275 12.36 2.08 -1.58
N ALA A 276 13.32 2.14 -0.64
CA ALA A 276 14.76 2.22 -0.90
C ALA A 276 15.35 1.05 -1.73
N TRP A 277 14.57 0.01 -2.03
CA TRP A 277 15.09 -1.19 -2.75
C TRP A 277 14.67 -1.24 -4.20
N GLY A 278 14.25 -0.10 -4.73
CA GLY A 278 13.91 0.11 -6.12
C GLY A 278 12.49 -0.29 -6.48
N CYS A 279 12.07 0.09 -7.68
CA CYS A 279 10.75 -0.28 -8.20
C CYS A 279 10.56 -1.79 -8.33
N GLN A 280 11.63 -2.58 -8.38
CA GLN A 280 11.52 -4.04 -8.32
C GLN A 280 10.79 -4.52 -7.06
N ALA A 281 10.94 -3.80 -5.95
CA ALA A 281 10.29 -4.12 -4.68
C ALA A 281 8.87 -3.53 -4.58
N GLU A 282 8.47 -2.60 -5.42
CA GLU A 282 7.13 -2.05 -5.53
C GLU A 282 6.38 -2.66 -6.71
N ILE A 283 6.78 -2.29 -7.91
CA ILE A 283 6.17 -2.75 -9.18
C ILE A 283 6.39 -4.26 -9.34
N GLY A 284 7.60 -4.76 -9.08
CA GLY A 284 7.91 -6.18 -9.23
C GLY A 284 7.14 -7.06 -8.26
N VAL A 285 7.00 -6.64 -7.00
CA VAL A 285 6.17 -7.36 -6.02
C VAL A 285 4.69 -7.29 -6.43
N SER A 286 4.20 -6.14 -6.87
CA SER A 286 2.82 -6.02 -7.35
C SER A 286 2.53 -6.88 -8.58
N ILE A 287 3.48 -6.99 -9.53
CA ILE A 287 3.38 -7.92 -10.67
C ILE A 287 3.34 -9.36 -10.17
N SER A 288 4.19 -9.73 -9.19
CA SER A 288 4.19 -11.06 -8.56
C SER A 288 2.84 -11.40 -7.95
N MET A 289 2.32 -10.51 -7.09
CA MET A 289 0.99 -10.60 -6.47
C MET A 289 -0.10 -10.80 -7.53
N THR A 290 -0.08 -9.96 -8.56
CA THR A 290 -1.09 -9.92 -9.61
C THR A 290 -1.01 -11.18 -10.50
N ALA A 291 0.19 -11.63 -10.88
CA ALA A 291 0.34 -12.83 -11.70
C ALA A 291 -0.14 -14.08 -10.97
N GLY A 292 0.17 -14.22 -9.67
CA GLY A 292 -0.38 -15.30 -8.82
C GLY A 292 -1.91 -15.26 -8.75
N ALA A 293 -2.48 -14.06 -8.54
CA ALA A 293 -3.92 -13.84 -8.51
C ALA A 293 -4.60 -14.19 -9.85
N LEU A 294 -4.02 -13.78 -10.97
CA LEU A 294 -4.55 -14.09 -12.30
C LEU A 294 -4.50 -15.59 -12.61
N ALA A 295 -3.43 -16.28 -12.22
CA ALA A 295 -3.34 -17.72 -12.33
C ALA A 295 -4.45 -18.41 -11.51
N SER A 296 -4.73 -17.95 -10.29
CA SER A 296 -5.76 -18.51 -9.42
C SER A 296 -7.19 -18.37 -9.95
N LEU A 297 -7.46 -17.44 -10.88
CA LEU A 297 -8.74 -17.38 -11.58
C LEU A 297 -8.98 -18.60 -12.49
N LEU A 298 -7.93 -19.33 -12.86
CA LEU A 298 -7.97 -20.40 -13.85
C LEU A 298 -7.59 -21.77 -13.27
N THR A 299 -6.91 -21.81 -12.13
CA THR A 299 -6.47 -23.07 -11.50
C THR A 299 -6.33 -22.94 -10.00
N ASP A 300 -6.58 -24.02 -9.27
CA ASP A 300 -6.25 -24.17 -7.85
C ASP A 300 -4.89 -24.85 -7.62
N ASP A 301 -4.13 -25.16 -8.70
CA ASP A 301 -2.81 -25.77 -8.59
C ASP A 301 -1.81 -24.78 -7.95
N PRO A 302 -1.36 -25.03 -6.70
CA PRO A 302 -0.46 -24.14 -6.00
C PRO A 302 0.89 -23.98 -6.68
N ASP A 303 1.37 -24.98 -7.41
CA ASP A 303 2.65 -24.93 -8.13
C ASP A 303 2.57 -23.99 -9.33
N VAL A 304 1.42 -23.89 -9.99
CA VAL A 304 1.18 -22.94 -11.08
C VAL A 304 1.10 -21.51 -10.51
N ILE A 305 0.40 -21.33 -9.39
CA ILE A 305 0.25 -20.01 -8.73
C ILE A 305 1.61 -19.50 -8.26
N GLU A 306 2.42 -20.36 -7.62
CA GLU A 306 3.78 -20.00 -7.22
C GLU A 306 4.65 -19.59 -8.41
N ARG A 307 4.65 -20.39 -9.47
CA ARG A 307 5.40 -20.07 -10.70
C ARG A 307 5.00 -18.73 -11.30
N ALA A 308 3.70 -18.45 -11.39
CA ALA A 308 3.21 -17.16 -11.88
C ALA A 308 3.75 -15.99 -11.06
N ALA A 309 3.69 -16.11 -9.73
CA ALA A 309 4.22 -15.10 -8.83
C ALA A 309 5.73 -14.90 -8.99
N VAL A 310 6.51 -15.96 -9.08
CA VAL A 310 7.97 -15.91 -9.27
C VAL A 310 8.32 -15.27 -10.61
N LEU A 311 7.68 -15.69 -11.71
CA LEU A 311 7.90 -15.09 -13.04
C LEU A 311 7.59 -13.61 -13.03
N GLY A 312 6.53 -13.20 -12.30
CA GLY A 312 6.14 -11.81 -12.13
C GLY A 312 7.25 -10.96 -11.53
N ALA A 313 7.78 -11.34 -10.39
CA ALA A 313 8.87 -10.59 -9.74
C ALA A 313 10.17 -10.62 -10.58
N GLN A 314 10.48 -11.76 -11.17
CA GLN A 314 11.67 -11.93 -11.99
C GLN A 314 11.68 -11.01 -13.22
N SER A 315 10.51 -10.73 -13.81
CA SER A 315 10.38 -9.95 -15.05
C SER A 315 10.94 -8.53 -14.97
N VAL A 316 10.99 -7.96 -13.77
CA VAL A 316 11.48 -6.58 -13.54
C VAL A 316 12.56 -6.50 -12.46
N LEU A 317 13.23 -7.62 -12.17
CA LEU A 317 14.33 -7.67 -11.22
C LEU A 317 15.43 -6.69 -11.61
N GLY A 318 15.90 -5.89 -10.64
CA GLY A 318 16.89 -4.83 -10.87
C GLY A 318 16.30 -3.49 -11.31
N GLN A 319 14.98 -3.35 -11.41
CA GLN A 319 14.36 -2.06 -11.71
C GLN A 319 14.61 -1.06 -10.59
N ILE A 320 15.31 0.02 -10.92
CA ILE A 320 15.69 1.08 -9.97
C ILE A 320 14.51 1.98 -9.61
N CYS A 321 14.64 2.70 -8.49
CA CYS A 321 13.77 3.84 -8.16
C CYS A 321 14.44 5.11 -8.70
N ASP A 322 13.86 5.70 -9.72
CA ASP A 322 14.42 6.83 -10.48
C ASP A 322 13.38 7.95 -10.70
N PRO A 323 12.76 8.49 -9.62
CA PRO A 323 11.78 9.55 -9.74
C PRO A 323 12.45 10.82 -10.30
N VAL A 324 11.76 11.48 -11.23
CA VAL A 324 12.25 12.73 -11.82
C VAL A 324 11.94 13.86 -10.85
N ASP A 325 12.98 14.52 -10.35
CA ASP A 325 12.90 15.63 -9.39
C ASP A 325 12.03 15.31 -8.14
N GLY A 326 12.12 14.07 -7.65
CA GLY A 326 11.36 13.58 -6.52
C GLY A 326 9.88 13.30 -6.77
N CYS A 327 9.39 13.52 -8.01
CA CYS A 327 8.00 13.29 -8.38
C CYS A 327 7.81 11.90 -8.97
N SER A 328 6.86 11.16 -8.41
CA SER A 328 6.57 9.77 -8.82
C SER A 328 5.83 9.64 -10.17
N GLN A 329 5.32 10.74 -10.76
CA GLN A 329 4.64 10.69 -12.06
C GLN A 329 5.51 10.05 -13.14
N VAL A 330 6.81 10.34 -13.12
CA VAL A 330 7.78 9.72 -14.00
C VAL A 330 8.82 9.01 -13.14
N PRO A 331 8.96 7.69 -13.22
CA PRO A 331 8.34 6.80 -14.21
C PRO A 331 7.14 5.99 -13.69
N CYS A 332 6.68 6.17 -12.43
CA CYS A 332 5.76 5.23 -11.77
C CYS A 332 4.41 5.08 -12.48
N PHE A 333 3.85 6.14 -13.08
CA PHE A 333 2.58 6.05 -13.80
C PHE A 333 2.66 5.06 -14.97
N ILE A 334 3.67 5.20 -15.82
CA ILE A 334 3.86 4.29 -16.96
C ILE A 334 4.27 2.89 -16.49
N ARG A 335 4.99 2.76 -15.37
CA ARG A 335 5.31 1.45 -14.81
C ARG A 335 4.09 0.70 -14.32
N ASN A 336 3.09 1.38 -13.74
CA ASN A 336 1.82 0.75 -13.40
C ASN A 336 1.10 0.24 -14.67
N MET A 337 1.04 1.06 -15.74
CA MET A 337 0.43 0.64 -17.00
C MET A 337 1.13 -0.59 -17.60
N THR A 338 2.45 -0.59 -17.67
CA THR A 338 3.23 -1.68 -18.28
C THR A 338 3.27 -2.94 -17.43
N ALA A 339 3.07 -2.81 -16.12
CA ALA A 339 3.00 -3.93 -15.20
C ALA A 339 1.75 -4.82 -15.43
N VAL A 340 0.63 -4.22 -15.87
CA VAL A 340 -0.61 -4.95 -16.17
C VAL A 340 -0.40 -6.06 -17.20
N PRO A 341 0.02 -5.76 -18.45
CA PRO A 341 0.28 -6.82 -19.44
C PRO A 341 1.40 -7.76 -18.98
N THR A 342 2.40 -7.28 -18.24
CA THR A 342 3.47 -8.14 -17.72
C THR A 342 2.91 -9.19 -16.77
N ALA A 343 2.04 -8.82 -15.83
CA ALA A 343 1.41 -9.77 -14.92
C ALA A 343 0.56 -10.82 -15.67
N ILE A 344 -0.20 -10.39 -16.68
CA ILE A 344 -1.01 -11.30 -17.53
C ILE A 344 -0.11 -12.29 -18.27
N ILE A 345 0.99 -11.79 -18.85
CA ILE A 345 1.95 -12.66 -19.57
C ILE A 345 2.57 -13.68 -18.60
N CYS A 346 2.97 -13.28 -17.40
CA CYS A 346 3.57 -14.18 -16.41
C CYS A 346 2.58 -15.24 -15.93
N ALA A 347 1.32 -14.90 -15.69
CA ALA A 347 0.27 -15.86 -15.36
C ALA A 347 0.05 -16.87 -16.50
N ASN A 348 -0.09 -16.40 -17.74
CA ASN A 348 -0.27 -17.24 -18.90
C ASN A 348 0.95 -18.15 -19.16
N ALA A 349 2.16 -17.65 -18.96
CA ALA A 349 3.38 -18.44 -19.10
C ALA A 349 3.43 -19.59 -18.08
N ALA A 350 3.08 -19.32 -16.82
CA ALA A 350 2.99 -20.34 -15.78
C ALA A 350 1.93 -21.40 -16.08
N LEU A 351 0.76 -20.98 -16.56
CA LEU A 351 -0.32 -21.86 -17.00
C LEU A 351 0.09 -22.74 -18.23
N ALA A 352 0.93 -22.18 -19.10
CA ALA A 352 1.49 -22.90 -20.24
C ALA A 352 2.65 -23.83 -19.86
N GLY A 353 3.06 -23.88 -18.58
CA GLY A 353 4.11 -24.76 -18.08
C GLY A 353 5.52 -24.18 -18.14
N CYS A 354 5.68 -22.87 -18.36
CA CYS A 354 7.01 -22.24 -18.23
C CYS A 354 7.55 -22.45 -16.80
N GLU A 355 8.77 -22.96 -16.72
CA GLU A 355 9.38 -23.32 -15.44
C GLU A 355 10.10 -22.16 -14.78
N THR A 356 10.25 -22.24 -13.45
CA THR A 356 11.13 -21.40 -12.64
C THR A 356 12.10 -22.31 -11.88
N LEU A 357 13.33 -21.82 -11.67
CA LEU A 357 14.33 -22.53 -10.87
C LEU A 357 14.27 -22.18 -9.37
N LEU A 358 13.49 -21.16 -9.03
CA LEU A 358 13.36 -20.63 -7.67
C LEU A 358 11.92 -20.73 -7.21
N GLY A 359 11.72 -21.04 -5.93
CA GLY A 359 10.44 -20.82 -5.24
C GLY A 359 10.32 -19.37 -4.78
N LEU A 360 9.13 -19.01 -4.30
CA LEU A 360 8.77 -17.63 -3.93
C LEU A 360 9.66 -17.07 -2.81
N ASP A 361 10.02 -17.86 -1.80
CA ASP A 361 10.93 -17.44 -0.72
C ASP A 361 12.31 -17.02 -1.26
N LYS A 362 12.84 -17.79 -2.22
CA LYS A 362 14.12 -17.48 -2.84
C LYS A 362 14.03 -16.28 -3.79
N MET A 363 12.88 -16.08 -4.41
CA MET A 363 12.63 -14.89 -5.21
C MET A 363 12.58 -13.63 -4.32
N SER A 364 11.89 -13.70 -3.18
CA SER A 364 11.86 -12.63 -2.18
C SER A 364 13.27 -12.28 -1.67
N GLU A 365 14.06 -13.29 -1.31
CA GLU A 365 15.47 -13.11 -0.92
C GLU A 365 16.29 -12.45 -2.04
N THR A 366 16.02 -12.80 -3.30
CA THR A 366 16.71 -12.23 -4.46
C THR A 366 16.38 -10.75 -4.64
N VAL A 367 15.08 -10.39 -4.54
CA VAL A 367 14.64 -8.98 -4.59
C VAL A 367 15.35 -8.15 -3.52
N LEU A 368 15.42 -8.68 -2.28
CA LEU A 368 16.13 -8.04 -1.18
C LEU A 368 17.62 -7.83 -1.50
N ARG A 369 18.32 -8.90 -1.91
CA ARG A 369 19.76 -8.84 -2.19
C ARG A 369 20.10 -7.88 -3.31
N VAL A 370 19.31 -7.86 -4.39
CA VAL A 370 19.47 -6.91 -5.49
C VAL A 370 19.22 -5.49 -4.99
N GLY A 371 18.16 -5.25 -4.21
CA GLY A 371 17.86 -3.94 -3.61
C GLY A 371 19.00 -3.41 -2.75
N LEU A 372 19.58 -4.26 -1.88
CA LEU A 372 20.75 -3.90 -1.06
C LEU A 372 21.96 -3.51 -1.91
N LYS A 373 22.20 -4.22 -3.02
CA LYS A 373 23.28 -3.88 -3.97
C LYS A 373 23.01 -2.56 -4.68
N LEU A 374 21.78 -2.33 -5.14
CA LEU A 374 21.42 -1.05 -5.74
C LEU A 374 21.62 0.11 -4.75
N LYS A 375 21.29 -0.08 -3.49
CA LYS A 375 21.55 0.90 -2.42
C LYS A 375 23.05 1.12 -2.17
N GLU A 376 23.85 0.05 -2.12
CA GLU A 376 25.31 0.11 -1.94
C GLU A 376 25.97 0.95 -3.04
N TYR A 377 25.47 0.88 -4.26
CA TYR A 377 25.94 1.69 -5.40
C TYR A 377 25.30 3.09 -5.44
N GLY A 378 24.48 3.47 -4.48
CA GLY A 378 23.79 4.76 -4.46
C GLY A 378 22.76 4.94 -5.58
N ILE A 379 22.19 3.84 -6.10
CA ILE A 379 21.27 3.87 -7.25
C ILE A 379 19.79 3.95 -6.79
N ASN A 380 19.50 3.65 -5.53
CA ASN A 380 18.15 3.64 -4.96
C ASN A 380 18.06 4.56 -3.74
N ASP A 381 18.16 5.86 -3.96
CA ASP A 381 17.93 6.81 -2.88
C ASP A 381 16.63 7.56 -3.17
N LEU A 382 15.65 7.38 -2.30
CA LEU A 382 14.32 7.99 -2.46
C LEU A 382 14.44 9.52 -2.60
N GLY A 383 13.91 10.04 -3.70
CA GLY A 383 13.86 11.48 -3.96
C GLY A 383 15.10 12.08 -4.61
N VAL A 384 16.09 11.27 -5.01
CA VAL A 384 17.25 11.74 -5.74
C VAL A 384 17.23 11.24 -7.18
N CYS A 385 17.23 12.18 -8.12
CA CYS A 385 17.43 11.88 -9.54
C CYS A 385 18.93 11.73 -9.82
N TYR A 386 19.40 10.50 -10.02
CA TYR A 386 20.83 10.22 -10.31
C TYR A 386 21.21 10.51 -11.75
N CYS A 387 20.26 10.53 -12.65
CA CYS A 387 20.55 10.82 -14.05
C CYS A 387 20.49 12.31 -14.30
N LYS A 388 21.64 12.92 -14.63
CA LYS A 388 21.70 14.33 -15.01
C LYS A 388 20.73 14.66 -16.17
N VAL A 389 20.59 13.75 -17.14
CA VAL A 389 19.66 13.91 -18.27
C VAL A 389 18.21 13.97 -17.80
N GLN A 390 17.81 13.13 -16.85
CA GLN A 390 16.46 13.15 -16.28
C GLN A 390 16.22 14.44 -15.49
N ARG A 391 17.22 14.87 -14.72
CA ARG A 391 17.12 16.13 -13.95
C ARG A 391 16.99 17.34 -14.87
N ASP A 392 17.81 17.43 -15.92
CA ASP A 392 17.75 18.51 -16.89
C ASP A 392 16.41 18.50 -17.65
N ALA A 393 15.88 17.30 -17.97
CA ALA A 393 14.55 17.14 -18.57
C ALA A 393 13.41 17.55 -17.64
N ALA A 394 13.53 17.29 -16.33
CA ALA A 394 12.55 17.69 -15.33
C ALA A 394 12.48 19.21 -15.17
N ILE A 395 13.64 19.88 -15.17
CA ILE A 395 13.72 21.35 -15.12
C ILE A 395 13.02 21.93 -16.35
N ALA A 396 13.35 21.46 -17.55
CA ALA A 396 12.73 21.91 -18.79
C ALA A 396 11.23 21.58 -18.88
N ALA A 397 10.74 20.52 -18.22
CA ALA A 397 9.33 20.20 -18.15
C ALA A 397 8.57 21.14 -17.20
N LYS A 398 9.16 21.52 -16.07
CA LYS A 398 8.58 22.51 -15.15
C LYS A 398 8.44 23.89 -15.77
N GLU A 399 9.43 24.32 -16.55
CA GLU A 399 9.39 25.58 -17.30
C GLU A 399 8.20 25.59 -18.27
N ARG A 400 8.00 24.50 -19.04
CA ARG A 400 6.87 24.37 -19.97
C ARG A 400 5.49 24.40 -19.28
N VAL A 401 5.35 23.67 -18.15
CA VAL A 401 4.08 23.66 -17.40
C VAL A 401 3.81 25.02 -16.71
N GLY A 402 4.84 25.79 -16.40
CA GLY A 402 4.72 27.17 -15.91
C GLY A 402 4.21 28.13 -16.99
N GLU A 403 4.68 27.99 -18.23
CA GLU A 403 4.23 28.82 -19.37
C GLU A 403 2.78 28.54 -19.78
N ASP A 404 2.27 27.32 -19.60
CA ASP A 404 0.87 26.96 -19.91
C ASP A 404 -0.13 27.41 -18.82
N ARG A 405 0.34 27.99 -17.70
CA ARG A 405 -0.49 28.46 -16.57
C ARG A 405 -0.57 30.00 -16.47
N GLU A 406 0.18 30.74 -17.30
CA GLU A 406 0.06 32.19 -17.48
C GLU A 406 -0.83 32.53 -18.71
#